data_feaec2285b733dd93cd90fa1cb83207b
#
_entry.id   feaec2285b733dd93cd90fa1cb83207b
#
_cell.length_a   1.000
_cell.length_b   1.000
_cell.length_c   1.000
_cell.angle_alpha   90.00
_cell.angle_beta   90.00
_cell.angle_gamma   90.00
#
_symmetry.space_group_name_H-M   'P 1'
#
loop_
_entity.id
_entity.type
_entity.pdbx_description
1 polymer ?
#
loop_
_entity_poly.entity_id
_entity_poly.type
_entity_poly.pdbx_seq_one_letter_code
_entity_poly.pdbx_strand_id
1 'polypeptide(L)'
;MRVVDDQSFERWVRLRDVDMVGRKLKLQGEIPEFVVLEIPDSAQQQMVLSGDLFALGGFDDDLEEGLWITLWDVWNSWNQQLGEEIVTRLRSDDGVRLTLEQASAQILRGTERTLAVAILCQILYFGWDAWLVPNGSQYLVECSHDGLIWITCRSTETQAVLLKALSAWNPVKKPMLGI
;
A
#
# COMPACT_ATOMS: atom_id res chain seq x y z
N MET A 1 -1.72 15.10 4.51
CA MET A 1 -0.92 14.18 3.65
C MET A 1 0.38 14.86 3.26
N ARG A 2 1.52 14.15 3.27
CA ARG A 2 2.80 14.67 2.79
C ARG A 2 3.21 13.85 1.54
N VAL A 3 3.39 14.53 0.42
CA VAL A 3 3.91 13.92 -0.81
C VAL A 3 5.42 14.00 -0.79
N VAL A 4 6.10 12.94 -1.20
CA VAL A 4 7.56 12.83 -1.19
C VAL A 4 8.07 12.35 -2.54
N ASP A 5 9.22 12.89 -2.94
CA ASP A 5 9.92 12.42 -4.13
C ASP A 5 10.51 11.03 -3.94
N ASP A 6 10.81 10.36 -5.05
CA ASP A 6 11.27 8.97 -5.06
C ASP A 6 12.59 8.79 -4.29
N GLN A 7 13.50 9.77 -4.31
CA GLN A 7 14.76 9.70 -3.58
C GLN A 7 14.55 9.76 -2.07
N SER A 8 13.63 10.61 -1.62
CA SER A 8 13.26 10.72 -0.20
C SER A 8 12.55 9.45 0.27
N PHE A 9 11.70 8.87 -0.58
CA PHE A 9 11.04 7.60 -0.32
C PHE A 9 12.05 6.45 -0.22
N GLU A 10 12.95 6.31 -1.19
CA GLU A 10 14.00 5.28 -1.18
C GLU A 10 14.84 5.34 0.10
N ARG A 11 15.26 6.54 0.51
CA ARG A 11 16.01 6.74 1.75
C ARG A 11 15.20 6.29 2.97
N TRP A 12 13.92 6.62 3.00
CA TRP A 12 13.04 6.29 4.11
C TRP A 12 12.83 4.76 4.24
N VAL A 13 12.59 4.04 3.14
CA VAL A 13 12.40 2.58 3.17
C VAL A 13 13.68 1.86 3.56
N ARG A 14 14.84 2.31 3.08
CA ARG A 14 16.15 1.73 3.45
C ARG A 14 16.45 1.82 4.95
N LEU A 15 16.04 2.91 5.62
CA LEU A 15 16.17 3.04 7.07
C LEU A 15 15.30 2.06 7.86
N ARG A 16 14.43 1.32 7.18
CA ARG A 16 13.51 0.31 7.74
C ARG A 16 13.78 -1.09 7.24
N ASP A 17 15.00 -1.33 6.79
CA ASP A 17 15.43 -2.62 6.24
C ASP A 17 14.54 -3.10 5.08
N VAL A 18 14.15 -2.18 4.22
CA VAL A 18 13.43 -2.45 2.98
C VAL A 18 14.31 -2.02 1.82
N ASP A 19 14.63 -2.95 0.93
CA ASP A 19 15.34 -2.67 -0.31
C ASP A 19 14.36 -2.24 -1.39
N MET A 20 14.80 -1.31 -2.21
CA MET A 20 14.11 -0.89 -3.42
C MET A 20 14.95 -1.27 -4.64
N VAL A 21 14.42 -2.15 -5.49
CA VAL A 21 15.07 -2.59 -6.73
C VAL A 21 14.15 -2.23 -7.90
N GLY A 22 14.50 -1.18 -8.63
CA GLY A 22 13.58 -0.57 -9.57
C GLY A 22 12.34 -0.06 -8.83
N ARG A 23 11.16 -0.55 -9.21
CA ARG A 23 9.90 -0.21 -8.57
C ARG A 23 9.36 -1.28 -7.61
N LYS A 24 10.18 -2.29 -7.25
CA LYS A 24 9.79 -3.34 -6.32
C LYS A 24 10.43 -3.13 -4.97
N LEU A 25 9.65 -3.35 -3.92
CA LEU A 25 10.11 -3.34 -2.54
C LEU A 25 10.35 -4.77 -2.06
N LYS A 26 11.40 -4.95 -1.27
CA LYS A 26 11.75 -6.24 -0.69
C LYS A 26 12.20 -6.07 0.75
N LEU A 27 11.64 -6.85 1.66
CA LEU A 27 12.13 -6.93 3.03
C LEU A 27 13.54 -7.54 3.03
N GLN A 28 14.47 -6.91 3.75
CA GLN A 28 15.80 -7.49 4.01
C GLN A 28 15.67 -8.62 5.04
N GLY A 29 16.50 -9.66 4.91
CA GLY A 29 16.61 -10.74 5.88
C GLY A 29 16.15 -12.10 5.35
N GLU A 30 15.55 -12.91 6.23
CA GLU A 30 15.16 -14.30 5.96
C GLU A 30 14.07 -14.42 4.89
N ILE A 31 13.80 -15.66 4.46
CA ILE A 31 12.79 -15.99 3.44
C ILE A 31 11.44 -15.43 3.89
N PRO A 32 10.85 -14.50 3.16
CA PRO A 32 9.62 -13.87 3.57
C PRO A 32 8.44 -14.84 3.50
N GLU A 33 7.54 -14.74 4.47
CA GLU A 33 6.25 -15.41 4.44
C GLU A 33 5.22 -14.56 3.70
N PHE A 34 4.28 -15.20 3.00
CA PHE A 34 3.28 -14.49 2.20
C PHE A 34 1.85 -14.75 2.66
N VAL A 35 1.05 -13.68 2.63
CA VAL A 35 -0.41 -13.74 2.66
C VAL A 35 -0.92 -13.17 1.35
N VAL A 36 -1.87 -13.84 0.70
CA VAL A 36 -2.44 -13.41 -0.57
C VAL A 36 -3.94 -13.26 -0.43
N LEU A 37 -4.47 -12.15 -0.93
CA LEU A 37 -5.90 -11.84 -1.00
C LEU A 37 -6.29 -11.59 -2.45
N GLU A 38 -7.53 -11.90 -2.80
CA GLU A 38 -8.15 -11.43 -4.03
C GLU A 38 -8.79 -10.05 -3.79
N ILE A 39 -8.64 -9.14 -4.75
CA ILE A 39 -9.34 -7.86 -4.72
C ILE A 39 -10.80 -8.14 -5.07
N PRO A 40 -11.77 -7.77 -4.22
CA PRO A 40 -13.18 -8.02 -4.52
C PRO A 40 -13.66 -7.15 -5.69
N ASP A 41 -14.60 -7.67 -6.49
CA ASP A 41 -15.17 -6.98 -7.65
C ASP A 41 -16.09 -5.79 -7.25
N SER A 42 -16.68 -5.85 -6.08
CA SER A 42 -17.62 -4.84 -5.59
C SER A 42 -16.90 -3.63 -5.02
N ALA A 43 -17.20 -2.43 -5.52
CA ALA A 43 -16.66 -1.18 -4.99
C ALA A 43 -16.95 -1.00 -3.48
N GLN A 44 -18.10 -1.48 -3.01
CA GLN A 44 -18.42 -1.44 -1.58
C GLN A 44 -17.47 -2.33 -0.76
N GLN A 45 -17.19 -3.53 -1.24
CA GLN A 45 -16.24 -4.44 -0.58
C GLN A 45 -14.81 -3.90 -0.66
N GLN A 46 -14.42 -3.30 -1.80
CA GLN A 46 -13.12 -2.63 -1.92
C GLN A 46 -12.94 -1.51 -0.91
N MET A 47 -13.99 -0.74 -0.62
CA MET A 47 -13.98 0.30 0.40
C MET A 47 -13.79 -0.29 1.81
N VAL A 48 -14.46 -1.40 2.14
CA VAL A 48 -14.27 -2.08 3.42
C VAL A 48 -12.86 -2.65 3.52
N LEU A 49 -12.38 -3.34 2.48
CA LEU A 49 -11.02 -3.88 2.43
C LEU A 49 -9.96 -2.77 2.57
N SER A 50 -10.17 -1.61 1.94
CA SER A 50 -9.28 -0.45 2.10
C SER A 50 -9.21 0.03 3.55
N GLY A 51 -10.33 0.00 4.27
CA GLY A 51 -10.38 0.31 5.69
C GLY A 51 -9.61 -0.71 6.54
N ASP A 52 -9.74 -2.00 6.22
CA ASP A 52 -9.03 -3.07 6.93
C ASP A 52 -7.53 -3.03 6.64
N LEU A 53 -7.11 -2.81 5.39
CA LEU A 53 -5.70 -2.64 5.03
C LEU A 53 -5.08 -1.43 5.73
N PHE A 54 -5.82 -0.32 5.82
CA PHE A 54 -5.37 0.83 6.58
C PHE A 54 -5.21 0.48 8.07
N ALA A 55 -6.16 -0.22 8.67
CA ALA A 55 -6.14 -0.58 10.09
C ALA A 55 -4.97 -1.51 10.44
N LEU A 56 -4.48 -2.33 9.50
CA LEU A 56 -3.29 -3.16 9.70
C LEU A 56 -2.03 -2.32 9.96
N GLY A 57 -1.97 -1.08 9.49
CA GLY A 57 -0.81 -0.21 9.63
C GLY A 57 -0.42 0.11 11.08
N GLY A 58 -1.24 -0.30 12.06
CA GLY A 58 -0.94 -0.13 13.48
C GLY A 58 -0.80 1.34 13.86
N PHE A 59 -1.71 2.18 13.37
CA PHE A 59 -1.67 3.62 13.62
C PHE A 59 -1.92 3.90 15.10
N ASP A 60 -0.85 4.25 15.77
CA ASP A 60 -0.93 5.03 16.99
C ASP A 60 -1.16 6.48 16.56
N ASP A 61 -2.23 7.12 17.04
CA ASP A 61 -2.59 8.50 16.68
C ASP A 61 -1.47 9.51 17.01
N ASP A 62 -0.55 9.12 17.88
CA ASP A 62 0.61 9.92 18.31
C ASP A 62 1.84 9.78 17.39
N LEU A 63 1.86 8.86 16.44
CA LEU A 63 3.01 8.70 15.55
C LEU A 63 2.99 9.72 14.41
N GLU A 64 4.08 10.48 14.29
CA GLU A 64 4.25 11.49 13.24
C GLU A 64 4.26 10.90 11.82
N GLU A 65 4.54 9.61 11.68
CA GLU A 65 4.62 8.93 10.39
C GLU A 65 3.73 7.69 10.38
N GLY A 66 2.80 7.65 9.45
CA GLY A 66 1.84 6.58 9.28
C GLY A 66 2.15 5.65 8.13
N LEU A 67 1.14 5.35 7.34
CA LEU A 67 1.21 4.50 6.17
C LEU A 67 1.80 5.24 4.97
N TRP A 68 2.77 4.63 4.31
CA TRP A 68 3.24 5.07 3.02
C TRP A 68 2.49 4.35 1.92
N ILE A 69 1.95 5.12 0.99
CA ILE A 69 1.33 4.60 -0.21
C ILE A 69 2.13 5.10 -1.39
N THR A 70 2.62 4.19 -2.21
CA THR A 70 3.35 4.50 -3.44
C THR A 70 2.57 3.98 -4.62
N LEU A 71 2.20 4.87 -5.53
CA LEU A 71 1.50 4.55 -6.77
C LEU A 71 2.55 4.40 -7.88
N TRP A 72 2.74 3.20 -8.43
CA TRP A 72 3.86 3.00 -9.32
C TRP A 72 3.55 2.71 -10.76
N ASP A 73 2.50 2.01 -11.07
CA ASP A 73 2.06 1.84 -12.45
C ASP A 73 0.58 2.14 -12.56
N VAL A 74 0.33 3.34 -13.02
CA VAL A 74 -0.98 3.75 -13.46
C VAL A 74 -1.09 3.25 -14.90
N TRP A 75 -1.65 2.05 -15.10
CA TRP A 75 -1.82 1.46 -16.43
C TRP A 75 -2.79 2.26 -17.27
N ASN A 76 -2.51 2.37 -18.57
CA ASN A 76 -3.35 3.04 -19.56
C ASN A 76 -4.67 2.29 -19.83
N SER A 77 -5.50 2.13 -18.80
CA SER A 77 -6.89 1.75 -18.99
C SER A 77 -7.72 2.99 -19.31
N TRP A 78 -8.82 2.82 -20.01
CA TRP A 78 -9.73 3.92 -20.37
C TRP A 78 -10.29 4.71 -19.17
N ASN A 79 -10.20 4.18 -17.94
CA ASN A 79 -10.61 4.85 -16.70
C ASN A 79 -9.46 5.50 -15.93
N GLN A 80 -8.23 5.37 -16.40
CA GLN A 80 -7.04 5.82 -15.70
C GLN A 80 -7.04 7.33 -15.46
N GLN A 81 -7.36 8.11 -16.47
CA GLN A 81 -7.33 9.57 -16.38
C GLN A 81 -8.22 10.09 -15.24
N LEU A 82 -9.41 9.52 -15.05
CA LEU A 82 -10.31 9.91 -13.97
C LEU A 82 -9.71 9.61 -12.58
N GLY A 83 -9.11 8.44 -12.40
CA GLY A 83 -8.49 8.07 -11.13
C GLY A 83 -7.29 8.95 -10.81
N GLU A 84 -6.44 9.23 -11.78
CA GLU A 84 -5.31 10.14 -11.64
C GLU A 84 -5.76 11.56 -11.29
N GLU A 85 -6.82 12.07 -11.93
CA GLU A 85 -7.41 13.37 -11.62
C GLU A 85 -7.92 13.43 -10.17
N ILE A 86 -8.56 12.37 -9.67
CA ILE A 86 -9.04 12.31 -8.28
C ILE A 86 -7.86 12.38 -7.30
N VAL A 87 -6.82 11.55 -7.48
CA VAL A 87 -5.65 11.57 -6.61
C VAL A 87 -4.93 12.90 -6.68
N THR A 88 -4.78 13.48 -7.88
CA THR A 88 -4.19 14.80 -8.08
C THR A 88 -4.98 15.88 -7.35
N ARG A 89 -6.31 15.80 -7.36
CA ARG A 89 -7.17 16.73 -6.64
C ARG A 89 -7.04 16.58 -5.14
N LEU A 90 -7.04 15.35 -4.61
CA LEU A 90 -6.80 15.08 -3.18
C LEU A 90 -5.48 15.66 -2.71
N ARG A 91 -4.43 15.57 -3.53
CA ARG A 91 -3.12 16.18 -3.26
C ARG A 91 -3.17 17.71 -3.29
N SER A 92 -3.91 18.27 -4.25
CA SER A 92 -4.04 19.73 -4.43
C SER A 92 -4.79 20.38 -3.27
N ASP A 93 -5.78 19.72 -2.71
CA ASP A 93 -6.52 20.19 -1.55
C ASP A 93 -5.60 20.32 -0.31
N ASP A 94 -4.54 19.51 -0.24
CA ASP A 94 -3.46 19.64 0.75
C ASP A 94 -2.32 20.61 0.33
N GLY A 95 -2.51 21.37 -0.75
CA GLY A 95 -1.55 22.36 -1.24
C GLY A 95 -0.38 21.77 -2.04
N VAL A 96 -0.42 20.48 -2.37
CA VAL A 96 0.63 19.80 -3.15
C VAL A 96 0.39 19.96 -4.64
N ARG A 97 1.40 20.47 -5.36
CA ARG A 97 1.34 20.71 -6.81
C ARG A 97 2.12 19.68 -7.65
N LEU A 98 2.77 18.72 -6.99
CA LEU A 98 3.55 17.69 -7.67
C LEU A 98 2.62 16.65 -8.31
N THR A 99 2.91 16.29 -9.56
CA THR A 99 2.20 15.21 -10.27
C THR A 99 2.60 13.84 -9.69
N LEU A 100 1.85 12.79 -10.03
CA LEU A 100 2.19 11.41 -9.66
C LEU A 100 3.55 10.98 -10.23
N GLU A 101 3.89 11.45 -11.43
CA GLU A 101 5.19 11.18 -12.07
C GLU A 101 6.36 11.86 -11.35
N GLN A 102 6.13 13.03 -10.76
CA GLN A 102 7.16 13.79 -10.05
C GLN A 102 7.39 13.29 -8.61
N ALA A 103 6.35 12.74 -8.00
CA ALA A 103 6.40 12.22 -6.64
C ALA A 103 5.33 11.13 -6.48
N SER A 104 5.72 9.89 -6.61
CA SER A 104 4.80 8.75 -6.55
C SER A 104 4.36 8.43 -5.12
N ALA A 105 5.17 8.75 -4.13
CA ALA A 105 4.96 8.38 -2.73
C ALA A 105 4.25 9.45 -1.91
N GLN A 106 3.43 9.01 -0.98
CA GLN A 106 2.72 9.86 -0.02
C GLN A 106 2.70 9.24 1.36
N ILE A 107 2.89 10.06 2.38
CA ILE A 107 2.80 9.67 3.79
C ILE A 107 1.47 10.15 4.34
N LEU A 108 0.75 9.24 5.00
CA LEU A 108 -0.51 9.49 5.65
C LEU A 108 -0.39 9.16 7.13
N ARG A 109 -0.90 10.04 7.98
CA ARG A 109 -0.93 9.88 9.44
C ARG A 109 -2.23 9.18 9.87
N GLY A 110 -2.28 8.71 11.11
CA GLY A 110 -3.50 8.11 11.68
C GLY A 110 -4.73 9.03 11.59
N THR A 111 -4.53 10.33 11.82
CA THR A 111 -5.57 11.37 11.69
C THR A 111 -6.08 11.57 10.25
N GLU A 112 -5.36 11.08 9.24
CA GLU A 112 -5.72 11.19 7.83
C GLU A 112 -6.37 9.92 7.28
N ARG A 113 -6.96 9.10 8.14
CA ARG A 113 -7.59 7.82 7.81
C ARG A 113 -8.54 7.91 6.62
N THR A 114 -9.42 8.89 6.61
CA THR A 114 -10.41 9.05 5.52
C THR A 114 -9.73 9.24 4.17
N LEU A 115 -8.68 10.03 4.14
CA LEU A 115 -7.91 10.28 2.93
C LEU A 115 -7.15 9.03 2.48
N ALA A 116 -6.52 8.31 3.41
CA ALA A 116 -5.83 7.05 3.13
C ALA A 116 -6.77 6.00 2.54
N VAL A 117 -7.95 5.81 3.16
CA VAL A 117 -8.97 4.87 2.67
C VAL A 117 -9.47 5.28 1.28
N ALA A 118 -9.66 6.59 1.03
CA ALA A 118 -10.07 7.08 -0.28
C ALA A 118 -9.03 6.76 -1.36
N ILE A 119 -7.74 6.96 -1.07
CA ILE A 119 -6.64 6.63 -2.00
C ILE A 119 -6.56 5.12 -2.24
N LEU A 120 -6.64 4.31 -1.19
CA LEU A 120 -6.63 2.85 -1.30
C LEU A 120 -7.82 2.34 -2.13
N CYS A 121 -9.01 2.91 -1.92
CA CYS A 121 -10.18 2.61 -2.75
C CYS A 121 -9.92 2.87 -4.24
N GLN A 122 -9.25 3.97 -4.58
CA GLN A 122 -8.92 4.26 -5.99
C GLN A 122 -7.92 3.23 -6.53
N ILE A 123 -6.90 2.88 -5.76
CA ILE A 123 -5.93 1.86 -6.13
C ILE A 123 -6.62 0.53 -6.46
N LEU A 124 -7.48 0.05 -5.56
CA LEU A 124 -8.19 -1.21 -5.74
C LEU A 124 -9.21 -1.14 -6.90
N TYR A 125 -9.95 -0.04 -7.02
CA TYR A 125 -10.99 0.12 -8.03
C TYR A 125 -10.43 0.21 -9.45
N PHE A 126 -9.31 0.92 -9.63
CA PHE A 126 -8.67 1.07 -10.94
C PHE A 126 -7.64 -0.02 -11.25
N GLY A 127 -7.38 -0.93 -10.31
CA GLY A 127 -6.37 -1.98 -10.47
C GLY A 127 -4.96 -1.41 -10.66
N TRP A 128 -4.57 -0.46 -9.84
CA TRP A 128 -3.24 0.12 -9.92
C TRP A 128 -2.23 -0.69 -9.13
N ASP A 129 -1.01 -0.76 -9.64
CA ASP A 129 0.11 -1.28 -8.87
C ASP A 129 0.53 -0.25 -7.81
N ALA A 130 0.52 -0.67 -6.56
CA ALA A 130 0.87 0.18 -5.44
C ALA A 130 1.51 -0.61 -4.31
N TRP A 131 2.33 0.08 -3.53
CA TRP A 131 2.90 -0.45 -2.30
C TRP A 131 2.40 0.32 -1.09
N LEU A 132 2.09 -0.43 -0.03
CA LEU A 132 1.81 0.11 1.29
C LEU A 132 2.92 -0.34 2.22
N VAL A 133 3.57 0.63 2.84
CA VAL A 133 4.67 0.39 3.77
C VAL A 133 4.28 0.92 5.14
N PRO A 134 3.87 0.06 6.09
CA PRO A 134 3.58 0.46 7.47
C PRO A 134 4.84 0.97 8.17
N ASN A 135 4.68 1.88 9.11
CA ASN A 135 5.82 2.48 9.83
C ASN A 135 6.70 1.44 10.52
N GLY A 136 6.11 0.39 11.10
CA GLY A 136 6.86 -0.69 11.75
C GLY A 136 7.58 -1.65 10.81
N SER A 137 7.31 -1.59 9.50
CA SER A 137 7.92 -2.39 8.42
C SER A 137 8.01 -3.90 8.71
N GLN A 138 7.06 -4.43 9.51
CA GLN A 138 6.98 -5.87 9.79
C GLN A 138 6.45 -6.67 8.60
N TYR A 139 5.82 -5.97 7.66
CA TYR A 139 5.30 -6.49 6.42
C TYR A 139 5.23 -5.39 5.36
N LEU A 140 5.09 -5.78 4.12
CA LEU A 140 4.82 -4.91 2.97
C LEU A 140 3.55 -5.39 2.29
N VAL A 141 2.73 -4.48 1.78
CA VAL A 141 1.54 -4.81 0.99
C VAL A 141 1.76 -4.33 -0.44
N GLU A 142 1.64 -5.24 -1.39
CA GLU A 142 1.65 -4.95 -2.83
C GLU A 142 0.23 -5.16 -3.36
N CYS A 143 -0.38 -4.10 -3.88
CA CYS A 143 -1.60 -4.18 -4.67
C CYS A 143 -1.17 -4.36 -6.14
N SER A 144 -1.69 -5.39 -6.81
CA SER A 144 -1.35 -5.71 -8.19
C SER A 144 -2.55 -5.52 -9.11
N HIS A 145 -2.30 -5.03 -10.32
CA HIS A 145 -3.29 -4.95 -11.39
C HIS A 145 -3.87 -6.32 -11.81
N ASP A 146 -3.22 -7.42 -11.40
CA ASP A 146 -3.73 -8.79 -11.61
C ASP A 146 -4.91 -9.13 -10.67
N GLY A 147 -5.42 -8.16 -9.90
CA GLY A 147 -6.53 -8.38 -8.96
C GLY A 147 -6.12 -9.06 -7.65
N LEU A 148 -4.83 -9.04 -7.33
CA LEU A 148 -4.29 -9.66 -6.12
C LEU A 148 -3.63 -8.62 -5.20
N ILE A 149 -3.69 -8.92 -3.91
CA ILE A 149 -2.92 -8.23 -2.88
C ILE A 149 -1.94 -9.23 -2.29
N TRP A 150 -0.65 -8.91 -2.37
CA TRP A 150 0.42 -9.69 -1.79
C TRP A 150 0.93 -9.01 -0.53
N ILE A 151 0.93 -9.73 0.59
CA ILE A 151 1.50 -9.23 1.85
C ILE A 151 2.72 -10.06 2.18
N THR A 152 3.88 -9.45 2.10
CA THR A 152 5.17 -10.05 2.44
C THR A 152 5.46 -9.78 3.91
N CYS A 153 5.67 -10.80 4.71
CA CYS A 153 5.87 -10.72 6.16
C CYS A 153 7.31 -11.07 6.55
N ARG A 154 7.84 -10.45 7.60
CA ARG A 154 9.18 -10.77 8.13
C ARG A 154 9.22 -12.08 8.90
N SER A 155 8.09 -12.52 9.47
CA SER A 155 8.04 -13.72 10.28
C SER A 155 6.72 -14.46 10.17
N THR A 156 6.72 -15.74 10.56
CA THR A 156 5.52 -16.57 10.68
C THR A 156 4.54 -16.04 11.71
N GLU A 157 5.01 -15.38 12.77
CA GLU A 157 4.15 -14.75 13.77
C GLU A 157 3.38 -13.58 13.15
N THR A 158 4.08 -12.71 12.41
CA THR A 158 3.43 -11.60 11.68
C THR A 158 2.41 -12.14 10.68
N GLN A 159 2.77 -13.20 9.93
CA GLN A 159 1.85 -13.84 9.00
C GLN A 159 0.59 -14.36 9.71
N ALA A 160 0.73 -15.03 10.86
CA ALA A 160 -0.41 -15.55 11.62
C ALA A 160 -1.34 -14.44 12.13
N VAL A 161 -0.79 -13.32 12.56
CA VAL A 161 -1.56 -12.14 12.98
C VAL A 161 -2.37 -11.58 11.79
N LEU A 162 -1.73 -11.43 10.62
CA LEU A 162 -2.38 -10.91 9.41
C LEU A 162 -3.45 -11.84 8.89
N LEU A 163 -3.21 -13.16 8.86
CA LEU A 163 -4.22 -14.15 8.48
C LEU A 163 -5.48 -14.06 9.35
N LYS A 164 -5.29 -13.84 10.66
CA LYS A 164 -6.40 -13.66 11.59
C LYS A 164 -7.12 -12.33 11.36
N ALA A 165 -6.38 -11.23 11.22
CA ALA A 165 -6.96 -9.90 11.03
C ALA A 165 -7.75 -9.79 9.71
N LEU A 166 -7.28 -10.47 8.65
CA LEU A 166 -7.88 -10.46 7.33
C LEU A 166 -8.82 -11.65 7.07
N SER A 167 -9.18 -12.42 8.10
CA SER A 167 -9.94 -13.67 7.93
C SER A 167 -11.26 -13.52 7.18
N ALA A 168 -11.90 -12.35 7.23
CA ALA A 168 -13.11 -12.03 6.47
C ALA A 168 -12.92 -12.06 4.94
N TRP A 169 -11.66 -11.95 4.48
CA TRP A 169 -11.27 -11.87 3.07
C TRP A 169 -10.71 -13.18 2.52
N ASN A 170 -10.84 -14.29 3.27
CA ASN A 170 -10.35 -15.62 2.89
C ASN A 170 -8.87 -15.63 2.44
N PRO A 171 -7.95 -15.08 3.26
CA PRO A 171 -6.55 -15.01 2.89
C PRO A 171 -5.94 -16.39 2.69
N VAL A 172 -5.08 -16.52 1.68
CA VAL A 172 -4.37 -17.76 1.39
C VAL A 172 -2.91 -17.62 1.84
N LYS A 173 -2.44 -18.60 2.61
CA LYS A 173 -1.01 -18.76 2.91
C LYS A 173 -0.33 -19.34 1.66
N LYS A 174 0.67 -18.63 1.11
CA LYS A 174 1.53 -19.19 0.07
C LYS A 174 2.95 -19.37 0.60
N PRO A 175 3.54 -20.57 0.48
CA PRO A 175 4.99 -20.73 0.63
C PRO A 175 5.67 -20.08 -0.58
N MET A 176 6.86 -19.54 -0.37
CA MET A 176 7.71 -19.09 -1.45
C MET A 176 8.01 -20.31 -2.35
N LEU A 177 7.39 -20.37 -3.51
CA LEU A 177 7.86 -21.27 -4.57
C LEU A 177 9.16 -20.64 -5.06
N GLY A 178 10.27 -21.38 -4.85
CA GLY A 178 11.58 -20.93 -5.31
C GLY A 178 11.52 -20.56 -6.80
N ILE A 179 11.91 -19.31 -7.07
CA ILE A 179 12.20 -18.80 -8.40
C ILE A 179 13.65 -19.14 -8.72
#